data_51897bf9218a3ac8ce8da8b1ed170013
#
_entry.id   51897bf9218a3ac8ce8da8b1ed170013
#
_cell.length_a   1.000
_cell.length_b   1.000
_cell.length_c   1.000
_cell.angle_alpha   90.00
_cell.angle_beta   90.00
_cell.angle_gamma   90.00
#
_symmetry.space_group_name_H-M   'P 1'
#
loop_
_entity.id
_entity.type
_entity.pdbx_description
1 polymer ?
#
loop_
_entity_poly.entity_id
_entity_poly.type
_entity_poly.pdbx_seq_one_letter_code
_entity_poly.pdbx_strand_id
1 'polypeptide(L)'
;MIYYQQGLSDQEVLDRTETTIKMANVAGTTAETASQQLTAIWNNFYDGSKSLEYYADVMVKLGAATASSSDEISEGIEKFAAVANTVGLSYDYAATALATVTAQTRESASVVGTAFRTLFSRIQGLQLGETLDDGTTLNKYSEALAKVGVNIKDTDGELKQMDDILDELGAKWNTLAQDQKIALAETVAGVRQWTQLIALMDNWDFFQENLALAQGSEGTLEK
;
A
#
# COMPACT_ATOMS: atom_id res chain seq x y z
N MET A 1 3.03 -2.26 -28.06
CA MET A 1 2.02 -2.73 -27.09
C MET A 1 2.76 -3.58 -26.06
N ILE A 2 2.77 -3.19 -24.81
CA ILE A 2 3.62 -3.76 -23.72
C ILE A 2 3.35 -5.26 -23.50
N TYR A 3 2.11 -5.70 -23.60
CA TYR A 3 1.72 -7.08 -23.26
C TYR A 3 2.28 -8.16 -24.20
N TYR A 4 2.43 -7.89 -25.50
CA TYR A 4 3.11 -8.83 -26.42
C TYR A 4 4.58 -9.06 -26.06
N GLN A 5 5.23 -8.08 -25.45
CA GLN A 5 6.63 -8.18 -25.05
C GLN A 5 6.81 -9.01 -23.77
N GLN A 6 5.72 -9.32 -23.05
CA GLN A 6 5.74 -10.11 -21.82
C GLN A 6 5.58 -11.62 -22.06
N GLY A 7 5.50 -12.06 -23.31
CA GLY A 7 5.39 -13.49 -23.66
C GLY A 7 4.03 -14.11 -23.35
N LEU A 8 2.97 -13.29 -23.28
CA LEU A 8 1.60 -13.72 -23.00
C LEU A 8 0.96 -14.35 -24.25
N SER A 9 -0.01 -15.24 -24.05
CA SER A 9 -0.86 -15.75 -25.12
C SER A 9 -1.75 -14.65 -25.71
N ASP A 10 -2.25 -14.86 -26.95
CA ASP A 10 -3.12 -13.88 -27.61
C ASP A 10 -4.38 -13.58 -26.77
N GLN A 11 -4.95 -14.57 -26.07
CA GLN A 11 -6.11 -14.35 -25.22
C GLN A 11 -5.76 -13.47 -24.00
N GLU A 12 -4.65 -13.75 -23.33
CA GLU A 12 -4.21 -12.94 -22.19
C GLU A 12 -3.90 -11.49 -22.62
N VAL A 13 -3.32 -11.30 -23.81
CA VAL A 13 -3.09 -9.96 -24.37
C VAL A 13 -4.42 -9.24 -24.61
N LEU A 14 -5.43 -9.93 -25.14
CA LEU A 14 -6.77 -9.33 -25.36
C LEU A 14 -7.41 -8.93 -24.02
N ASP A 15 -7.46 -9.83 -23.05
CA ASP A 15 -8.07 -9.59 -21.74
C ASP A 15 -7.39 -8.42 -21.01
N ARG A 16 -6.06 -8.39 -21.01
CA ARG A 16 -5.30 -7.28 -20.40
C ARG A 16 -5.47 -5.96 -21.15
N THR A 17 -5.58 -6.01 -22.49
CA THR A 17 -5.82 -4.82 -23.29
C THR A 17 -7.21 -4.25 -23.02
N GLU A 18 -8.22 -5.08 -22.91
CA GLU A 18 -9.58 -4.68 -22.56
C GLU A 18 -9.62 -4.00 -21.20
N THR A 19 -9.07 -4.64 -20.15
CA THR A 19 -8.95 -4.08 -18.81
C THR A 19 -8.23 -2.71 -18.83
N THR A 20 -7.14 -2.61 -19.58
CA THR A 20 -6.36 -1.37 -19.71
C THR A 20 -7.17 -0.24 -20.34
N ILE A 21 -7.93 -0.54 -21.39
CA ILE A 21 -8.77 0.47 -22.06
C ILE A 21 -9.89 0.93 -21.14
N LYS A 22 -10.56 0.00 -20.44
CA LYS A 22 -11.59 0.34 -19.45
C LYS A 22 -11.00 1.24 -18.34
N MET A 23 -9.86 0.86 -17.77
CA MET A 23 -9.17 1.62 -16.73
C MET A 23 -8.77 3.01 -17.23
N ALA A 24 -8.18 3.13 -18.43
CA ALA A 24 -7.79 4.41 -19.02
C ALA A 24 -8.97 5.37 -19.18
N ASN A 25 -10.14 4.84 -19.61
CA ASN A 25 -11.35 5.63 -19.77
C ASN A 25 -11.88 6.13 -18.41
N VAL A 26 -11.92 5.26 -17.40
CA VAL A 26 -12.39 5.63 -16.04
C VAL A 26 -11.43 6.60 -15.35
N ALA A 27 -10.13 6.37 -15.46
CA ALA A 27 -9.10 7.21 -14.86
C ALA A 27 -8.87 8.53 -15.61
N GLY A 28 -9.39 8.67 -16.85
CA GLY A 28 -9.15 9.84 -17.69
C GLY A 28 -7.72 9.97 -18.18
N THR A 29 -6.99 8.85 -18.29
CA THR A 29 -5.59 8.78 -18.68
C THR A 29 -5.43 8.07 -20.05
N THR A 30 -4.19 7.92 -20.53
CA THR A 30 -3.94 7.20 -21.78
C THR A 30 -3.85 5.69 -21.57
N ALA A 31 -4.20 4.88 -22.58
CA ALA A 31 -4.03 3.44 -22.53
C ALA A 31 -2.55 3.02 -22.31
N GLU A 32 -1.60 3.83 -22.77
CA GLU A 32 -0.17 3.60 -22.51
C GLU A 32 0.16 3.76 -21.03
N THR A 33 -0.25 4.87 -20.40
CA THR A 33 -0.06 5.13 -18.97
C THR A 33 -0.75 4.06 -18.12
N ALA A 34 -2.03 3.77 -18.38
CA ALA A 34 -2.76 2.72 -17.67
C ALA A 34 -2.09 1.34 -17.80
N SER A 35 -1.56 1.00 -18.99
CA SER A 35 -0.83 -0.25 -19.22
C SER A 35 0.46 -0.34 -18.41
N GLN A 36 1.22 0.76 -18.31
CA GLN A 36 2.44 0.83 -17.49
C GLN A 36 2.12 0.66 -16.01
N GLN A 37 1.14 1.40 -15.51
CA GLN A 37 0.69 1.35 -14.11
C GLN A 37 0.19 -0.05 -13.73
N LEU A 38 -0.71 -0.65 -14.52
CA LEU A 38 -1.23 -1.99 -14.28
C LEU A 38 -0.13 -3.06 -14.37
N THR A 39 0.85 -2.90 -15.27
CA THR A 39 2.00 -3.81 -15.37
C THR A 39 2.88 -3.72 -14.11
N ALA A 40 3.13 -2.52 -13.61
CA ALA A 40 3.93 -2.33 -12.40
C ALA A 40 3.23 -2.98 -11.18
N ILE A 41 1.92 -2.82 -11.05
CA ILE A 41 1.13 -3.44 -10.00
C ILE A 41 1.16 -4.97 -10.13
N TRP A 42 0.87 -5.49 -11.32
CA TRP A 42 0.89 -6.92 -11.60
C TRP A 42 2.22 -7.56 -11.26
N ASN A 43 3.32 -6.98 -11.71
CA ASN A 43 4.66 -7.54 -11.50
C ASN A 43 5.05 -7.60 -10.01
N ASN A 44 4.44 -6.79 -9.16
CA ASN A 44 4.78 -6.72 -7.75
C ASN A 44 3.79 -7.48 -6.85
N PHE A 45 2.50 -7.54 -7.21
CA PHE A 45 1.48 -8.08 -6.32
C PHE A 45 0.79 -9.35 -6.82
N TYR A 46 1.04 -9.76 -8.07
CA TYR A 46 0.41 -10.98 -8.58
C TYR A 46 0.97 -12.23 -7.92
N ASP A 47 0.08 -12.99 -7.29
CA ASP A 47 0.37 -14.24 -6.58
C ASP A 47 -0.35 -15.47 -7.17
N GLY A 48 -1.02 -15.30 -8.31
CA GLY A 48 -1.81 -16.33 -8.97
C GLY A 48 -3.30 -16.36 -8.56
N SER A 49 -3.73 -15.55 -7.59
CA SER A 49 -5.09 -15.58 -7.06
C SER A 49 -6.03 -14.54 -7.69
N LYS A 50 -5.49 -13.42 -8.20
CA LYS A 50 -6.28 -12.30 -8.70
C LYS A 50 -6.01 -12.02 -10.18
N SER A 51 -7.02 -11.52 -10.89
CA SER A 51 -6.89 -11.06 -12.29
C SER A 51 -6.32 -9.63 -12.35
N LEU A 52 -5.87 -9.20 -13.54
CA LEU A 52 -5.48 -7.81 -13.76
C LEU A 52 -6.66 -6.85 -13.52
N GLU A 53 -7.86 -7.28 -13.89
CA GLU A 53 -9.10 -6.52 -13.70
C GLU A 53 -9.37 -6.25 -12.22
N TYR A 54 -9.12 -7.21 -11.33
CA TYR A 54 -9.25 -7.01 -9.90
C TYR A 54 -8.43 -5.82 -9.39
N TYR A 55 -7.17 -5.70 -9.84
CA TYR A 55 -6.32 -4.58 -9.44
C TYR A 55 -6.87 -3.23 -9.95
N ALA A 56 -7.44 -3.21 -11.16
CA ALA A 56 -8.11 -2.03 -11.70
C ALA A 56 -9.41 -1.71 -10.94
N ASP A 57 -10.21 -2.71 -10.60
CA ASP A 57 -11.45 -2.57 -9.81
C ASP A 57 -11.19 -1.90 -8.46
N VAL A 58 -10.14 -2.33 -7.74
CA VAL A 58 -9.73 -1.74 -6.46
C VAL A 58 -9.43 -0.24 -6.63
N MET A 59 -8.64 0.14 -7.64
CA MET A 59 -8.31 1.55 -7.89
C MET A 59 -9.53 2.39 -8.21
N VAL A 60 -10.43 1.89 -9.07
CA VAL A 60 -11.66 2.58 -9.43
C VAL A 60 -12.58 2.72 -8.23
N LYS A 61 -12.70 1.66 -7.43
CA LYS A 61 -13.53 1.66 -6.22
C LYS A 61 -13.04 2.66 -5.18
N LEU A 62 -11.74 2.65 -4.91
CA LEU A 62 -11.11 3.59 -3.99
C LEU A 62 -11.18 5.02 -4.51
N GLY A 63 -10.94 5.23 -5.81
CA GLY A 63 -11.07 6.54 -6.45
C GLY A 63 -12.48 7.14 -6.32
N ALA A 64 -13.51 6.31 -6.40
CA ALA A 64 -14.90 6.74 -6.20
C ALA A 64 -15.27 6.97 -4.71
N ALA A 65 -14.61 6.28 -3.79
CA ALA A 65 -14.91 6.33 -2.36
C ALA A 65 -14.08 7.36 -1.58
N THR A 66 -12.95 7.79 -2.13
CA THR A 66 -12.02 8.74 -1.48
C THR A 66 -11.90 10.02 -2.30
N ALA A 67 -11.16 10.99 -1.81
CA ALA A 67 -10.87 12.22 -2.54
C ALA A 67 -9.65 12.09 -3.49
N SER A 68 -9.21 10.87 -3.78
CA SER A 68 -8.11 10.56 -4.72
C SER A 68 -8.70 9.95 -6.00
N SER A 69 -8.17 10.32 -7.16
CA SER A 69 -8.56 9.68 -8.41
C SER A 69 -7.88 8.31 -8.59
N SER A 70 -8.45 7.47 -9.46
CA SER A 70 -7.84 6.17 -9.81
C SER A 70 -6.43 6.33 -10.39
N ASP A 71 -6.19 7.40 -11.17
CA ASP A 71 -4.88 7.71 -11.74
C ASP A 71 -3.87 8.11 -10.65
N GLU A 72 -4.27 8.98 -9.72
CA GLU A 72 -3.42 9.35 -8.57
C GLU A 72 -3.07 8.13 -7.71
N ILE A 73 -4.03 7.24 -7.45
CA ILE A 73 -3.79 6.01 -6.68
C ILE A 73 -2.76 5.14 -7.42
N SER A 74 -2.92 4.95 -8.74
CA SER A 74 -2.00 4.17 -9.56
C SER A 74 -0.58 4.74 -9.53
N GLU A 75 -0.44 6.06 -9.76
CA GLU A 75 0.84 6.77 -9.74
C GLU A 75 1.55 6.62 -8.39
N GLY A 76 0.79 6.75 -7.31
CA GLY A 76 1.36 6.63 -5.97
C GLY A 76 1.83 5.21 -5.65
N ILE A 77 1.05 4.18 -6.03
CA ILE A 77 1.42 2.77 -5.82
C ILE A 77 2.69 2.41 -6.58
N GLU A 78 2.86 2.86 -7.82
CA GLU A 78 4.09 2.62 -8.58
C GLU A 78 5.37 2.98 -7.82
N LYS A 79 5.31 4.00 -6.96
CA LYS A 79 6.48 4.47 -6.20
C LYS A 79 6.97 3.46 -5.16
N PHE A 80 6.07 2.62 -4.61
CA PHE A 80 6.43 1.75 -3.48
C PHE A 80 5.98 0.29 -3.62
N ALA A 81 5.34 -0.09 -4.73
CA ALA A 81 4.81 -1.44 -4.97
C ALA A 81 5.84 -2.55 -4.66
N ALA A 82 7.07 -2.40 -5.18
CA ALA A 82 8.11 -3.42 -5.00
C ALA A 82 8.48 -3.63 -3.53
N VAL A 83 8.67 -2.56 -2.76
CA VAL A 83 9.02 -2.68 -1.36
C VAL A 83 7.83 -3.08 -0.49
N ALA A 84 6.61 -2.65 -0.84
CA ALA A 84 5.39 -3.03 -0.15
C ALA A 84 5.22 -4.56 -0.16
N ASN A 85 5.30 -5.18 -1.33
CA ASN A 85 5.25 -6.63 -1.45
C ASN A 85 6.34 -7.34 -0.62
N THR A 86 7.57 -6.81 -0.63
CA THR A 86 8.70 -7.43 0.10
C THR A 86 8.48 -7.47 1.62
N VAL A 87 7.82 -6.47 2.19
CA VAL A 87 7.51 -6.43 3.64
C VAL A 87 6.19 -7.13 3.99
N GLY A 88 5.50 -7.72 3.01
CA GLY A 88 4.23 -8.40 3.22
C GLY A 88 3.04 -7.46 3.37
N LEU A 89 3.02 -6.38 2.59
CA LEU A 89 1.85 -5.52 2.44
C LEU A 89 1.06 -5.98 1.20
N SER A 90 -0.18 -6.37 1.38
CA SER A 90 -1.06 -6.76 0.27
C SER A 90 -1.40 -5.55 -0.61
N TYR A 91 -1.85 -5.82 -1.85
CA TYR A 91 -2.23 -4.76 -2.78
C TYR A 91 -3.39 -3.91 -2.25
N ASP A 92 -4.44 -4.57 -1.74
CA ASP A 92 -5.62 -3.88 -1.21
C ASP A 92 -5.24 -2.94 -0.07
N TYR A 93 -4.35 -3.41 0.79
CA TYR A 93 -3.82 -2.65 1.91
C TYR A 93 -2.98 -1.46 1.43
N ALA A 94 -2.06 -1.69 0.49
CA ALA A 94 -1.21 -0.66 -0.08
C ALA A 94 -2.03 0.45 -0.77
N ALA A 95 -3.00 0.06 -1.60
CA ALA A 95 -3.87 1.00 -2.32
C ALA A 95 -4.74 1.81 -1.35
N THR A 96 -5.33 1.14 -0.35
CA THR A 96 -6.19 1.79 0.64
C THR A 96 -5.40 2.73 1.55
N ALA A 97 -4.20 2.33 2.00
CA ALA A 97 -3.33 3.20 2.82
C ALA A 97 -2.94 4.47 2.05
N LEU A 98 -2.55 4.32 0.77
CA LEU A 98 -2.24 5.46 -0.08
C LEU A 98 -3.43 6.39 -0.23
N ALA A 99 -4.60 5.86 -0.61
CA ALA A 99 -5.83 6.64 -0.79
C ALA A 99 -6.25 7.34 0.51
N THR A 100 -6.12 6.68 1.67
CA THR A 100 -6.43 7.25 2.98
C THR A 100 -5.54 8.44 3.28
N VAL A 101 -4.21 8.27 3.20
CA VAL A 101 -3.27 9.36 3.53
C VAL A 101 -3.41 10.53 2.55
N THR A 102 -3.52 10.25 1.24
CA THR A 102 -3.73 11.28 0.22
C THR A 102 -5.03 12.06 0.48
N ALA A 103 -6.14 11.38 0.76
CA ALA A 103 -7.41 12.02 1.05
C ALA A 103 -7.37 12.90 2.30
N GLN A 104 -6.67 12.48 3.34
CA GLN A 104 -6.62 13.18 4.63
C GLN A 104 -5.61 14.31 4.68
N THR A 105 -4.43 14.13 4.08
CA THR A 105 -3.36 15.14 4.10
C THR A 105 -3.47 16.15 2.97
N ARG A 106 -4.13 15.80 1.87
CA ARG A 106 -4.15 16.55 0.61
C ARG A 106 -2.78 16.66 -0.06
N GLU A 107 -1.82 15.87 0.38
CA GLU A 107 -0.56 15.69 -0.35
C GLU A 107 -0.84 14.92 -1.65
N SER A 108 -0.03 15.14 -2.70
CA SER A 108 -0.16 14.35 -3.93
C SER A 108 0.16 12.88 -3.67
N ALA A 109 -0.50 11.98 -4.39
CA ALA A 109 -0.27 10.53 -4.27
C ALA A 109 1.20 10.14 -4.55
N SER A 110 1.88 10.87 -5.43
CA SER A 110 3.31 10.70 -5.71
C SER A 110 4.18 11.02 -4.48
N VAL A 111 3.85 12.06 -3.73
CA VAL A 111 4.54 12.42 -2.47
C VAL A 111 4.30 11.36 -1.41
N VAL A 112 3.04 10.99 -1.18
CA VAL A 112 2.66 9.94 -0.22
C VAL A 112 3.28 8.60 -0.59
N GLY A 113 3.25 8.20 -1.86
CA GLY A 113 3.87 6.96 -2.35
C GLY A 113 5.39 6.96 -2.13
N THR A 114 6.06 8.09 -2.33
CA THR A 114 7.49 8.22 -2.05
C THR A 114 7.79 8.12 -0.54
N ALA A 115 6.94 8.69 0.30
CA ALA A 115 7.04 8.56 1.75
C ALA A 115 6.87 7.10 2.19
N PHE A 116 5.86 6.39 1.65
CA PHE A 116 5.65 4.97 1.91
C PHE A 116 6.81 4.10 1.42
N ARG A 117 7.36 4.41 0.24
CA ARG A 117 8.58 3.74 -0.22
C ARG A 117 9.70 3.85 0.81
N THR A 118 9.95 5.04 1.33
CA THR A 118 11.01 5.26 2.32
C THR A 118 10.71 4.52 3.62
N LEU A 119 9.46 4.59 4.10
CA LEU A 119 9.00 3.90 5.31
C LEU A 119 9.18 2.38 5.19
N PHE A 120 8.65 1.77 4.12
CA PHE A 120 8.73 0.32 3.94
C PHE A 120 10.14 -0.16 3.59
N SER A 121 10.96 0.63 2.88
CA SER A 121 12.38 0.30 2.68
C SER A 121 13.14 0.27 4.00
N ARG A 122 12.81 1.17 4.93
CA ARG A 122 13.36 1.18 6.27
C ARG A 122 13.00 -0.11 7.03
N ILE A 123 11.74 -0.52 6.97
CA ILE A 123 11.28 -1.77 7.61
C ILE A 123 11.95 -2.98 6.96
N GLN A 124 12.06 -3.02 5.64
CA GLN A 124 12.76 -4.08 4.92
C GLN A 124 14.22 -4.21 5.37
N GLY A 125 14.95 -3.10 5.47
CA GLY A 125 16.33 -3.11 5.98
C GLY A 125 16.41 -3.71 7.39
N LEU A 126 15.49 -3.33 8.29
CA LEU A 126 15.41 -3.91 9.63
C LEU A 126 15.13 -5.41 9.62
N GLN A 127 14.21 -5.88 8.76
CA GLN A 127 13.91 -7.31 8.60
C GLN A 127 15.12 -8.10 8.08
N LEU A 128 15.97 -7.48 7.26
CA LEU A 128 17.24 -8.05 6.77
C LEU A 128 18.37 -7.98 7.81
N GLY A 129 18.13 -7.41 8.99
CA GLY A 129 19.11 -7.32 10.08
C GLY A 129 20.04 -6.10 9.99
N GLU A 130 19.70 -5.12 9.17
CA GLU A 130 20.47 -3.89 9.05
C GLU A 130 20.33 -3.02 10.30
N THR A 131 21.37 -2.22 10.57
CA THR A 131 21.28 -1.07 11.46
C THR A 131 21.12 0.18 10.61
N LEU A 132 20.01 0.90 10.82
CA LEU A 132 19.73 2.08 10.02
C LEU A 132 20.59 3.28 10.42
N ASP A 133 20.66 4.32 9.56
CA ASP A 133 21.50 5.50 9.75
C ASP A 133 21.24 6.25 11.07
N ASP A 134 20.02 6.19 11.60
CA ASP A 134 19.64 6.75 12.90
C ASP A 134 19.93 5.81 14.10
N GLY A 135 20.58 4.68 13.85
CA GLY A 135 20.91 3.67 14.86
C GLY A 135 19.72 2.79 15.28
N THR A 136 18.62 2.80 14.54
CA THR A 136 17.51 1.86 14.76
C THR A 136 17.91 0.46 14.28
N THR A 137 17.62 -0.54 15.11
CA THR A 137 17.81 -1.96 14.84
C THR A 137 16.47 -2.68 14.90
N LEU A 138 16.38 -3.90 14.38
CA LEU A 138 15.17 -4.72 14.48
C LEU A 138 14.71 -4.88 15.93
N ASN A 139 15.64 -5.02 16.89
CA ASN A 139 15.30 -5.12 18.31
C ASN A 139 14.66 -3.83 18.83
N LYS A 140 15.22 -2.66 18.54
CA LYS A 140 14.62 -1.37 18.95
C LYS A 140 13.25 -1.16 18.35
N TYR A 141 13.06 -1.52 17.07
CA TYR A 141 11.78 -1.49 16.38
C TYR A 141 10.76 -2.42 17.07
N SER A 142 11.16 -3.67 17.34
CA SER A 142 10.34 -4.65 18.03
C SER A 142 9.97 -4.20 19.45
N GLU A 143 10.93 -3.68 20.21
CA GLU A 143 10.67 -3.16 21.57
C GLU A 143 9.74 -1.96 21.59
N ALA A 144 9.83 -1.06 20.60
CA ALA A 144 8.95 0.09 20.49
C ALA A 144 7.49 -0.33 20.24
N LEU A 145 7.26 -1.29 19.35
CA LEU A 145 5.95 -1.86 19.09
C LEU A 145 5.43 -2.68 20.27
N ALA A 146 6.28 -3.49 20.92
CA ALA A 146 5.91 -4.30 22.07
C ALA A 146 5.45 -3.44 23.28
N LYS A 147 6.00 -2.23 23.47
CA LYS A 147 5.55 -1.29 24.51
C LYS A 147 4.08 -0.88 24.37
N VAL A 148 3.56 -0.89 23.15
CA VAL A 148 2.15 -0.62 22.86
C VAL A 148 1.37 -1.91 22.60
N GLY A 149 1.97 -3.07 22.89
CA GLY A 149 1.33 -4.38 22.84
C GLY A 149 1.20 -4.93 21.40
N VAL A 150 2.05 -4.51 20.47
CA VAL A 150 2.14 -5.04 19.11
C VAL A 150 3.39 -5.89 18.99
N ASN A 151 3.25 -7.13 18.50
CA ASN A 151 4.35 -8.04 18.29
C ASN A 151 4.66 -8.17 16.81
N ILE A 152 5.94 -8.07 16.45
CA ILE A 152 6.38 -8.23 15.05
C ILE A 152 6.58 -9.70 14.65
N LYS A 153 6.51 -10.62 15.60
CA LYS A 153 6.63 -12.05 15.37
C LYS A 153 5.34 -12.76 15.77
N ASP A 154 5.04 -13.83 15.05
CA ASP A 154 3.95 -14.75 15.38
C ASP A 154 4.34 -15.75 16.48
N THR A 155 3.46 -16.73 16.75
CA THR A 155 3.66 -17.77 17.75
C THR A 155 4.79 -18.75 17.41
N ASP A 156 5.15 -18.87 16.13
CA ASP A 156 6.20 -19.75 15.63
C ASP A 156 7.56 -19.03 15.59
N GLY A 157 7.59 -17.73 15.88
CA GLY A 157 8.77 -16.90 15.91
C GLY A 157 9.14 -16.28 14.58
N GLU A 158 8.32 -16.46 13.56
CA GLU A 158 8.50 -15.86 12.23
C GLU A 158 8.01 -14.40 12.22
N LEU A 159 8.55 -13.60 11.30
CA LEU A 159 8.11 -12.22 11.12
C LEU A 159 6.70 -12.20 10.52
N LYS A 160 5.80 -11.43 11.14
CA LYS A 160 4.45 -11.21 10.61
C LYS A 160 4.47 -10.41 9.33
N GLN A 161 3.43 -10.56 8.52
CA GLN A 161 3.15 -9.69 7.39
C GLN A 161 2.89 -8.27 7.88
N MET A 162 3.18 -7.28 7.04
CA MET A 162 3.00 -5.87 7.43
C MET A 162 1.52 -5.53 7.65
N ASP A 163 0.61 -6.14 6.90
CA ASP A 163 -0.84 -5.99 7.11
C ASP A 163 -1.22 -6.31 8.56
N ASP A 164 -0.76 -7.44 9.09
CA ASP A 164 -1.06 -7.90 10.47
C ASP A 164 -0.48 -6.93 11.52
N ILE A 165 0.74 -6.43 11.30
CA ILE A 165 1.39 -5.49 12.23
C ILE A 165 0.63 -4.16 12.25
N LEU A 166 0.21 -3.66 11.10
CA LEU A 166 -0.55 -2.42 10.99
C LEU A 166 -1.96 -2.57 11.58
N ASP A 167 -2.62 -3.72 11.39
CA ASP A 167 -3.91 -4.01 12.01
C ASP A 167 -3.83 -4.02 13.54
N GLU A 168 -2.84 -4.70 14.10
CA GLU A 168 -2.63 -4.69 15.54
C GLU A 168 -2.33 -3.29 16.09
N LEU A 169 -1.55 -2.50 15.35
CA LEU A 169 -1.21 -1.13 15.73
C LEU A 169 -2.43 -0.23 15.64
N GLY A 170 -3.18 -0.28 14.54
CA GLY A 170 -4.38 0.52 14.31
C GLY A 170 -5.45 0.28 15.37
N ALA A 171 -5.70 -1.00 15.75
CA ALA A 171 -6.64 -1.37 16.79
C ALA A 171 -6.31 -0.75 18.16
N LYS A 172 -5.04 -0.42 18.41
CA LYS A 172 -4.57 0.15 19.69
C LYS A 172 -4.30 1.65 19.61
N TRP A 173 -4.22 2.21 18.41
CA TRP A 173 -3.74 3.57 18.19
C TRP A 173 -4.48 4.65 18.98
N ASN A 174 -5.81 4.54 19.05
CA ASN A 174 -6.65 5.52 19.77
C ASN A 174 -6.51 5.43 21.30
N THR A 175 -5.87 4.39 21.82
CA THR A 175 -5.59 4.25 23.27
C THR A 175 -4.26 4.89 23.68
N LEU A 176 -3.41 5.26 22.73
CA LEU A 176 -2.08 5.81 22.96
C LEU A 176 -2.14 7.31 23.26
N ALA A 177 -1.29 7.76 24.17
CA ALA A 177 -1.05 9.18 24.39
C ALA A 177 -0.30 9.79 23.22
N GLN A 178 -0.42 11.11 23.00
CA GLN A 178 0.15 11.79 21.83
C GLN A 178 1.68 11.66 21.75
N ASP A 179 2.38 11.73 22.86
CA ASP A 179 3.82 11.54 22.94
C ASP A 179 4.24 10.09 22.58
N GLN A 180 3.44 9.10 22.96
CA GLN A 180 3.66 7.70 22.55
C GLN A 180 3.46 7.52 21.04
N LYS A 181 2.41 8.12 20.47
CA LYS A 181 2.16 8.08 19.01
C LYS A 181 3.34 8.66 18.24
N ILE A 182 3.84 9.84 18.63
CA ILE A 182 4.96 10.50 17.95
C ILE A 182 6.24 9.65 18.07
N ALA A 183 6.60 9.24 19.30
CA ALA A 183 7.81 8.46 19.52
C ALA A 183 7.80 7.12 18.76
N LEU A 184 6.63 6.46 18.71
CA LEU A 184 6.46 5.23 17.95
C LEU A 184 6.55 5.47 16.44
N ALA A 185 5.85 6.49 15.94
CA ALA A 185 5.86 6.82 14.52
C ALA A 185 7.27 7.23 14.03
N GLU A 186 8.04 7.97 14.82
CA GLU A 186 9.44 8.29 14.51
C GLU A 186 10.32 7.03 14.48
N THR A 187 10.11 6.09 15.39
CA THR A 187 10.87 4.84 15.41
C THR A 187 10.54 3.97 14.18
N VAL A 188 9.27 3.85 13.83
CA VAL A 188 8.78 3.01 12.74
C VAL A 188 9.09 3.63 11.38
N ALA A 189 8.70 4.88 11.18
CA ALA A 189 8.76 5.56 9.88
C ALA A 189 10.02 6.42 9.69
N GLY A 190 10.75 6.73 10.77
CA GLY A 190 11.84 7.68 10.77
C GLY A 190 11.37 9.13 10.82
N VAL A 191 12.29 10.03 11.14
CA VAL A 191 12.03 11.48 11.38
C VAL A 191 11.50 12.27 10.17
N ARG A 192 11.41 11.67 8.99
CA ARG A 192 10.92 12.33 7.77
C ARG A 192 9.53 11.88 7.36
N GLN A 193 9.13 10.66 7.68
CA GLN A 193 7.88 10.03 7.22
C GLN A 193 6.90 9.71 8.36
N TRP A 194 7.22 10.08 9.61
CA TRP A 194 6.35 9.80 10.75
C TRP A 194 4.97 10.45 10.62
N THR A 195 4.87 11.60 9.94
CA THR A 195 3.60 12.31 9.70
C THR A 195 2.63 11.53 8.83
N GLN A 196 3.12 10.84 7.80
CA GLN A 196 2.30 9.99 6.93
C GLN A 196 1.82 8.73 7.68
N LEU A 197 2.66 8.16 8.55
CA LEU A 197 2.23 7.05 9.40
C LEU A 197 1.16 7.51 10.41
N ILE A 198 1.34 8.65 11.06
CA ILE A 198 0.31 9.23 11.95
C ILE A 198 -0.98 9.52 11.17
N ALA A 199 -0.88 10.09 9.98
CA ALA A 199 -2.06 10.36 9.15
C ALA A 199 -2.84 9.08 8.80
N LEU A 200 -2.15 7.97 8.54
CA LEU A 200 -2.79 6.67 8.34
C LEU A 200 -3.47 6.19 9.62
N MET A 201 -2.74 6.17 10.73
CA MET A 201 -3.20 5.60 11.99
C MET A 201 -4.29 6.44 12.69
N ASP A 202 -4.22 7.77 12.62
CA ASP A 202 -5.27 8.65 13.16
C ASP A 202 -6.58 8.55 12.36
N ASN A 203 -6.53 8.03 11.13
CA ASN A 203 -7.69 7.80 10.26
C ASN A 203 -7.96 6.30 10.06
N TRP A 204 -7.68 5.49 11.08
CA TRP A 204 -7.76 4.04 10.99
C TRP A 204 -9.17 3.52 10.66
N ASP A 205 -10.21 4.09 11.23
CA ASP A 205 -11.60 3.71 10.93
C ASP A 205 -11.95 3.98 9.46
N PHE A 206 -11.56 5.15 8.94
CA PHE A 206 -11.73 5.48 7.51
C PHE A 206 -10.92 4.53 6.62
N PHE A 207 -9.70 4.17 7.03
CA PHE A 207 -8.90 3.17 6.33
C PHE A 207 -9.61 1.81 6.28
N GLN A 208 -10.12 1.31 7.41
CA GLN A 208 -10.80 0.01 7.48
C GLN A 208 -12.09 -0.04 6.65
N GLU A 209 -12.88 1.04 6.66
CA GLU A 209 -14.07 1.15 5.81
C GLU A 209 -13.70 1.05 4.32
N ASN A 210 -12.66 1.76 3.89
CA ASN A 210 -12.21 1.73 2.51
C ASN A 210 -11.49 0.42 2.13
N LEU A 211 -10.80 -0.23 3.08
CA LEU A 211 -10.23 -1.57 2.85
C LEU A 211 -11.32 -2.60 2.57
N ALA A 212 -12.41 -2.57 3.32
CA ALA A 212 -13.55 -3.43 3.06
C ALA A 212 -14.19 -3.17 1.67
N LEU A 213 -14.22 -1.90 1.23
CA LEU A 213 -14.66 -1.55 -0.12
C LEU A 213 -13.70 -2.05 -1.21
N ALA A 214 -12.39 -1.96 -0.97
CA ALA A 214 -11.36 -2.46 -1.88
C ALA A 214 -11.46 -3.98 -2.06
N GLN A 215 -11.57 -4.72 -0.96
CA GLN A 215 -11.73 -6.18 -0.96
C GLN A 215 -13.04 -6.65 -1.61
N GLY A 216 -14.07 -5.83 -1.62
CA GLY A 216 -15.37 -6.08 -2.29
C GLY A 216 -15.51 -5.39 -3.65
N SER A 217 -14.42 -5.03 -4.32
CA SER A 217 -14.43 -4.20 -5.54
C SER A 217 -14.72 -4.96 -6.83
N GLU A 218 -14.68 -6.29 -6.83
CA GLU A 218 -14.80 -7.13 -8.02
C GLU A 218 -16.00 -6.74 -8.90
N GLY A 219 -15.76 -6.57 -10.20
CA GLY A 219 -16.75 -6.11 -11.19
C GLY A 219 -17.09 -4.61 -11.13
N THR A 220 -16.28 -3.78 -10.49
CA THR A 220 -16.49 -2.33 -10.44
C THR A 220 -16.18 -1.67 -11.78
N LEU A 221 -15.17 -2.14 -12.50
CA LEU A 221 -14.74 -1.61 -13.80
C LEU A 221 -15.76 -1.85 -14.92
N GLU A 222 -16.68 -2.81 -14.74
CA GLU A 222 -17.72 -3.15 -15.72
C GLU A 222 -19.00 -2.33 -15.59
N LYS A 223 -19.13 -1.50 -14.55
CA LYS A 223 -20.32 -0.68 -14.24
C LYS A 223 -20.17 0.74 -14.75
#